data_81726cbc280387c213f76dd592b2ec63
#
_entry.id   81726cbc280387c213f76dd592b2ec63
#
_cell.length_a   1.000
_cell.length_b   1.000
_cell.length_c   1.000
_cell.angle_alpha   90.00
_cell.angle_beta   90.00
_cell.angle_gamma   90.00
#
_symmetry.space_group_name_H-M   'P 1'
#
loop_
_entity.id
_entity.type
_entity.pdbx_description
1 polymer ?
#
loop_
_entity_poly.entity_id
_entity_poly.type
_entity_poly.pdbx_seq_one_letter_code
_entity_poly.pdbx_strand_id
1 'polypeptide(L)'
;KFFQRHIMKRRRSPAADAATPSASSDPMFKTLEFARSLRTIRDYFNLIDKCGEGAFSAVFRARPLTGGDRCLAVKVISQCCDLQRTCTEILLLKALKGSPNVISLVSAVREAETVLLVMDYVEHRPFVEFYRQLQPDQVQHYMRCLLDALSRVHSMGVVHRDVKPSNALYNPATGQFALADFGLAHLVQQQPQRPRPAARPAAVGSAAVFPSNKSAAASCRCASGLVCGPCLSKRPIRAPRGGTNGYRPPEVLLQADSQDCRVDTWAAGCILAAFLSGRQPFLWCRSDTECLYLLCCLFGLNSMRSAAAAVGRELRVLPVASETLPEAEFPCRRDRLSSVCRLIRGTEAGSSDGPSSSVFDLLSGLLQADPAKRLTAADALKH
;
A
#
# COMPACT_ATOMS: atom_id res chain seq x y z
N LYS A 1 -13.71 -15.85 -17.52
CA LYS A 1 -14.31 -14.99 -18.58
C LYS A 1 -14.48 -13.54 -18.11
N PHE A 2 -15.00 -13.27 -16.89
CA PHE A 2 -15.14 -11.91 -16.34
C PHE A 2 -13.78 -11.23 -16.15
N PHE A 3 -12.82 -11.93 -15.54
CA PHE A 3 -11.46 -11.44 -15.33
C PHE A 3 -10.75 -11.15 -16.67
N GLN A 4 -10.88 -12.06 -17.65
CA GLN A 4 -10.37 -11.83 -18.99
C GLN A 4 -11.06 -10.64 -19.70
N ARG A 5 -12.38 -10.51 -19.58
CA ARG A 5 -13.11 -9.36 -20.16
C ARG A 5 -12.73 -8.03 -19.52
N HIS A 6 -12.50 -7.99 -18.20
CA HIS A 6 -12.12 -6.77 -17.49
C HIS A 6 -10.67 -6.37 -17.79
N ILE A 7 -9.77 -7.36 -17.93
CA ILE A 7 -8.37 -7.14 -18.30
C ILE A 7 -8.23 -6.80 -19.78
N MET A 8 -8.96 -7.51 -20.67
CA MET A 8 -8.82 -7.35 -22.12
C MET A 8 -9.50 -6.10 -22.69
N LYS A 9 -10.60 -5.61 -22.10
CA LYS A 9 -11.32 -4.42 -22.61
C LYS A 9 -10.51 -3.13 -22.61
N ARG A 10 -9.33 -3.08 -21.97
CA ARG A 10 -8.50 -1.87 -21.87
C ARG A 10 -7.10 -2.00 -22.48
N ARG A 11 -6.93 -2.84 -23.50
CA ARG A 11 -5.72 -2.81 -24.34
C ARG A 11 -5.64 -1.58 -25.25
N ARG A 12 -6.70 -0.77 -25.35
CA ARG A 12 -6.75 0.41 -26.22
C ARG A 12 -6.78 1.69 -25.37
N SER A 13 -5.75 2.50 -25.54
CA SER A 13 -5.50 3.87 -25.07
C SER A 13 -4.80 4.04 -23.71
N PRO A 14 -3.52 4.41 -23.70
CA PRO A 14 -2.89 4.97 -22.50
C PRO A 14 -3.12 6.50 -22.33
N ALA A 15 -3.95 7.12 -23.18
CA ALA A 15 -4.01 8.58 -23.27
C ALA A 15 -5.33 9.24 -22.85
N ALA A 16 -6.30 8.49 -22.33
CA ALA A 16 -7.59 9.13 -22.03
C ALA A 16 -8.30 8.47 -20.86
N ASP A 17 -7.77 8.63 -19.65
CA ASP A 17 -8.50 8.56 -18.39
C ASP A 17 -7.58 9.06 -17.24
N ALA A 18 -6.88 10.18 -17.45
CA ALA A 18 -6.77 11.14 -16.38
C ALA A 18 -8.22 11.58 -16.14
N ALA A 19 -8.85 11.05 -15.08
CA ALA A 19 -10.04 11.67 -14.55
C ALA A 19 -9.68 13.14 -14.44
N THR A 20 -10.31 13.98 -15.25
CA THR A 20 -10.27 15.41 -15.07
C THR A 20 -10.66 15.65 -13.62
N PRO A 21 -9.77 16.15 -12.77
CA PRO A 21 -10.21 16.74 -11.53
C PRO A 21 -11.19 17.80 -11.96
N SER A 22 -12.41 17.77 -11.45
CA SER A 22 -13.28 18.93 -11.47
C SER A 22 -12.39 20.12 -11.12
N ALA A 23 -12.47 21.18 -11.90
CA ALA A 23 -11.70 22.40 -11.73
C ALA A 23 -12.00 23.01 -10.35
N SER A 24 -11.42 22.48 -9.30
CA SER A 24 -11.24 23.08 -8.00
C SER A 24 -9.88 23.76 -8.07
N SER A 25 -9.89 25.10 -7.98
CA SER A 25 -8.71 25.93 -7.78
C SER A 25 -7.72 25.20 -6.88
N ASP A 26 -6.50 24.97 -7.38
CA ASP A 26 -5.42 24.36 -6.58
C ASP A 26 -5.36 25.10 -5.23
N PRO A 27 -5.42 24.39 -4.10
CA PRO A 27 -5.32 25.03 -2.81
C PRO A 27 -4.09 25.93 -2.81
N MET A 28 -4.24 27.19 -2.45
CA MET A 28 -3.21 28.22 -2.55
C MET A 28 -1.85 27.78 -1.98
N PHE A 29 -1.84 26.97 -0.91
CA PHE A 29 -0.60 26.45 -0.28
C PHE A 29 0.22 25.51 -1.16
N LYS A 30 -0.33 25.01 -2.27
CA LYS A 30 0.35 24.13 -3.21
C LYS A 30 1.04 24.87 -4.36
N THR A 31 0.93 26.18 -4.38
CA THR A 31 1.54 27.03 -5.42
C THR A 31 2.98 27.41 -5.07
N LEU A 32 3.80 27.63 -6.09
CA LEU A 32 5.13 28.19 -5.91
C LEU A 32 5.12 29.60 -5.30
N GLU A 33 4.10 30.38 -5.60
CA GLU A 33 3.92 31.73 -5.06
C GLU A 33 3.72 31.69 -3.55
N PHE A 34 2.81 30.84 -3.07
CA PHE A 34 2.63 30.66 -1.64
C PHE A 34 3.91 30.17 -0.97
N ALA A 35 4.55 29.14 -1.53
CA ALA A 35 5.79 28.63 -0.97
C ALA A 35 6.87 29.72 -0.89
N ARG A 36 7.01 30.56 -1.91
CA ARG A 36 7.95 31.71 -1.95
C ARG A 36 7.58 32.82 -0.98
N SER A 37 6.31 32.93 -0.57
CA SER A 37 5.87 33.93 0.42
C SER A 37 6.33 33.59 1.83
N LEU A 38 6.61 32.31 2.12
CA LEU A 38 7.09 31.87 3.41
C LEU A 38 8.50 32.43 3.69
N ARG A 39 8.66 33.02 4.89
CA ARG A 39 9.91 33.65 5.30
C ARG A 39 11.08 32.68 5.26
N THR A 40 10.91 31.49 5.82
CA THR A 40 11.94 30.44 5.81
C THR A 40 12.42 30.09 4.39
N ILE A 41 11.47 30.03 3.45
CA ILE A 41 11.82 29.75 2.04
C ILE A 41 12.64 30.92 1.48
N ARG A 42 12.14 32.13 1.62
CA ARG A 42 12.74 33.34 1.07
C ARG A 42 14.14 33.61 1.64
N ASP A 43 14.33 33.33 2.96
CA ASP A 43 15.57 33.65 3.63
C ASP A 43 16.67 32.57 3.43
N TYR A 44 16.30 31.31 3.09
CA TYR A 44 17.23 30.20 3.05
C TYR A 44 17.26 29.41 1.74
N PHE A 45 16.25 29.53 0.87
CA PHE A 45 16.11 28.65 -0.29
C PHE A 45 15.71 29.39 -1.57
N ASN A 46 16.29 28.98 -2.68
CA ASN A 46 15.80 29.28 -4.03
C ASN A 46 14.98 28.09 -4.52
N LEU A 47 13.65 28.26 -4.64
CA LEU A 47 12.76 27.24 -5.18
C LEU A 47 12.90 27.17 -6.71
N ILE A 48 13.16 25.96 -7.22
CA ILE A 48 13.35 25.68 -8.65
C ILE A 48 12.01 25.35 -9.28
N ASP A 49 11.41 24.24 -8.88
CA ASP A 49 10.14 23.73 -9.39
C ASP A 49 9.37 22.91 -8.35
N LYS A 50 8.13 22.59 -8.67
CA LYS A 50 7.28 21.68 -7.89
C LYS A 50 7.53 20.26 -8.41
N CYS A 51 7.95 19.36 -7.53
CA CYS A 51 8.27 17.97 -7.87
C CYS A 51 7.30 16.93 -7.28
N GLY A 52 6.36 17.34 -6.43
CA GLY A 52 5.37 16.42 -5.85
C GLY A 52 4.16 17.14 -5.27
N GLU A 53 3.06 16.41 -5.16
CA GLU A 53 1.82 16.90 -4.56
C GLU A 53 1.10 15.77 -3.82
N GLY A 54 0.62 16.09 -2.61
CA GLY A 54 -0.26 15.25 -1.80
C GLY A 54 -1.59 15.96 -1.48
N ALA A 55 -2.48 15.28 -0.77
CA ALA A 55 -3.76 15.87 -0.37
C ALA A 55 -3.58 17.17 0.45
N PHE A 56 -2.62 17.17 1.38
CA PHE A 56 -2.36 18.28 2.31
C PHE A 56 -0.93 18.81 2.22
N SER A 57 -0.20 18.52 1.17
CA SER A 57 1.19 18.92 1.02
C SER A 57 1.59 19.12 -0.44
N ALA A 58 2.61 19.95 -0.64
CA ALA A 58 3.32 20.07 -1.91
C ALA A 58 4.82 19.96 -1.65
N VAL A 59 5.55 19.38 -2.59
CA VAL A 59 7.01 19.21 -2.52
C VAL A 59 7.66 20.03 -3.62
N PHE A 60 8.64 20.82 -3.23
CA PHE A 60 9.38 21.71 -4.14
C PHE A 60 10.87 21.33 -4.12
N ARG A 61 11.48 21.30 -5.30
CA ARG A 61 12.92 21.24 -5.42
C ARG A 61 13.50 22.62 -5.14
N ALA A 62 14.54 22.67 -4.32
CA ALA A 62 15.13 23.90 -3.86
C ALA A 62 16.65 23.80 -3.81
N ARG A 63 17.31 24.94 -3.91
CA ARG A 63 18.75 25.10 -3.60
C ARG A 63 18.89 26.00 -2.39
N PRO A 64 19.75 25.68 -1.41
CA PRO A 64 20.07 26.61 -0.34
C PRO A 64 20.74 27.85 -0.91
N LEU A 65 20.43 29.02 -0.35
CA LEU A 65 21.05 30.29 -0.74
C LEU A 65 22.53 30.35 -0.32
N THR A 66 22.89 29.60 0.72
CA THR A 66 24.27 29.47 1.22
C THR A 66 24.61 27.98 1.34
N GLY A 67 25.85 27.58 1.00
CA GLY A 67 26.32 26.22 1.32
C GLY A 67 26.39 25.23 0.14
N GLY A 68 26.49 25.69 -1.09
CA GLY A 68 26.85 24.84 -2.24
C GLY A 68 25.69 24.43 -3.14
N ASP A 69 26.00 23.62 -4.17
CA ASP A 69 25.10 23.24 -5.28
C ASP A 69 24.12 22.10 -4.97
N ARG A 70 24.04 21.66 -3.70
CA ARG A 70 23.19 20.55 -3.31
C ARG A 70 21.71 20.88 -3.49
N CYS A 71 20.98 20.06 -4.22
CA CYS A 71 19.52 20.15 -4.27
C CYS A 71 18.88 19.52 -3.04
N LEU A 72 17.82 20.16 -2.55
CA LEU A 72 16.99 19.71 -1.45
C LEU A 72 15.52 19.63 -1.90
N ALA A 73 14.74 18.81 -1.22
CA ALA A 73 13.30 18.74 -1.36
C ALA A 73 12.64 19.41 -0.15
N VAL A 74 11.80 20.41 -0.40
CA VAL A 74 11.05 21.10 0.66
C VAL A 74 9.58 20.71 0.56
N LYS A 75 9.10 19.90 1.50
CA LYS A 75 7.70 19.52 1.63
C LYS A 75 7.00 20.55 2.49
N VAL A 76 6.06 21.26 1.88
CA VAL A 76 5.19 22.26 2.52
C VAL A 76 3.91 21.57 2.94
N ILE A 77 3.62 21.50 4.24
CA ILE A 77 2.46 20.82 4.80
C ILE A 77 1.50 21.88 5.34
N SER A 78 0.25 21.84 4.87
CA SER A 78 -0.80 22.77 5.27
C SER A 78 -1.35 22.47 6.67
N GLN A 79 -1.90 23.52 7.31
CA GLN A 79 -2.60 23.50 8.59
C GLN A 79 -3.75 22.47 8.67
N CYS A 80 -4.39 22.16 7.56
CA CYS A 80 -5.50 21.18 7.53
C CYS A 80 -5.02 19.74 7.80
N CYS A 81 -3.71 19.52 7.88
CA CYS A 81 -3.14 18.22 8.22
C CYS A 81 -3.19 18.01 9.73
N ASP A 82 -3.50 16.78 10.14
CA ASP A 82 -3.42 16.36 11.54
C ASP A 82 -1.99 16.58 12.08
N LEU A 83 -1.84 17.48 13.04
CA LEU A 83 -0.54 17.81 13.66
C LEU A 83 0.14 16.57 14.24
N GLN A 84 -0.63 15.62 14.79
CA GLN A 84 -0.08 14.39 15.34
C GLN A 84 0.56 13.53 14.24
N ARG A 85 -0.03 13.48 13.06
CA ARG A 85 0.56 12.80 11.89
C ARG A 85 1.86 13.47 11.47
N THR A 86 1.87 14.80 11.37
CA THR A 86 3.07 15.55 10.99
C THR A 86 4.20 15.36 12.01
N CYS A 87 3.88 15.40 13.31
CA CYS A 87 4.85 15.11 14.36
C CYS A 87 5.39 13.66 14.25
N THR A 88 4.52 12.70 14.00
CA THR A 88 4.92 11.30 13.81
C THR A 88 5.84 11.15 12.61
N GLU A 89 5.51 11.75 11.46
CA GLU A 89 6.37 11.75 10.26
C GLU A 89 7.77 12.31 10.57
N ILE A 90 7.84 13.44 11.27
CA ILE A 90 9.12 14.06 11.66
C ILE A 90 9.94 13.13 12.58
N LEU A 91 9.30 12.54 13.58
CA LEU A 91 9.97 11.63 14.52
C LEU A 91 10.51 10.39 13.82
N LEU A 92 9.70 9.78 12.92
CA LEU A 92 10.11 8.63 12.16
C LEU A 92 11.26 8.95 11.20
N LEU A 93 11.19 10.07 10.47
CA LEU A 93 12.26 10.49 9.57
C LEU A 93 13.57 10.83 10.34
N LYS A 94 13.47 11.39 11.56
CA LYS A 94 14.64 11.60 12.42
C LYS A 94 15.25 10.28 12.86
N ALA A 95 14.43 9.33 13.27
CA ALA A 95 14.87 8.00 13.71
C ALA A 95 15.51 7.19 12.56
N LEU A 96 14.97 7.33 11.33
CA LEU A 96 15.47 6.68 10.11
C LEU A 96 16.65 7.42 9.45
N LYS A 97 17.12 8.53 10.03
CA LYS A 97 18.18 9.34 9.42
C LYS A 97 19.44 8.51 9.15
N GLY A 98 19.94 8.58 7.91
CA GLY A 98 21.11 7.83 7.48
C GLY A 98 20.82 6.37 7.10
N SER A 99 19.55 5.91 7.17
CA SER A 99 19.18 4.59 6.66
C SER A 99 19.29 4.55 5.14
N PRO A 100 20.04 3.60 4.56
CA PRO A 100 20.09 3.43 3.11
C PRO A 100 18.70 3.24 2.52
N ASN A 101 18.52 3.70 1.30
CA ASN A 101 17.26 3.58 0.55
C ASN A 101 16.03 4.25 1.20
N VAL A 102 16.23 5.09 2.21
CA VAL A 102 15.16 5.88 2.86
C VAL A 102 15.49 7.36 2.72
N ILE A 103 14.47 8.16 2.43
CA ILE A 103 14.65 9.62 2.34
C ILE A 103 15.15 10.20 3.65
N SER A 104 16.16 11.08 3.59
CA SER A 104 16.79 11.64 4.78
C SER A 104 16.23 13.03 5.09
N LEU A 105 15.82 13.24 6.34
CA LEU A 105 15.40 14.55 6.85
C LEU A 105 16.62 15.37 7.22
N VAL A 106 16.72 16.56 6.61
CA VAL A 106 17.75 17.57 6.93
C VAL A 106 17.28 18.46 8.08
N SER A 107 16.06 19.00 7.96
CA SER A 107 15.48 19.91 8.95
C SER A 107 13.96 19.89 8.90
N ALA A 108 13.32 20.31 10.00
CA ALA A 108 11.89 20.56 10.05
C ALA A 108 11.67 21.91 10.71
N VAL A 109 10.89 22.78 10.09
CA VAL A 109 10.60 24.13 10.55
C VAL A 109 9.11 24.35 10.55
N ARG A 110 8.59 24.96 11.61
CA ARG A 110 7.21 25.45 11.66
C ARG A 110 7.21 26.96 11.46
N GLU A 111 6.45 27.41 10.49
CA GLU A 111 6.20 28.83 10.23
C GLU A 111 4.71 29.09 10.24
N ALA A 112 4.23 29.80 11.26
CA ALA A 112 2.81 29.97 11.54
C ALA A 112 2.07 28.63 11.55
N GLU A 113 1.14 28.44 10.63
CA GLU A 113 0.29 27.25 10.51
C GLU A 113 0.84 26.22 9.50
N THR A 114 2.01 26.48 8.93
CA THR A 114 2.64 25.62 7.92
C THR A 114 3.86 24.92 8.52
N VAL A 115 4.03 23.65 8.17
CA VAL A 115 5.23 22.89 8.52
C VAL A 115 6.04 22.62 7.26
N LEU A 116 7.33 22.92 7.32
CA LEU A 116 8.29 22.71 6.25
C LEU A 116 9.19 21.54 6.64
N LEU A 117 9.21 20.48 5.83
CA LEU A 117 10.19 19.40 5.95
C LEU A 117 11.22 19.57 4.85
N VAL A 118 12.45 19.81 5.24
CA VAL A 118 13.60 19.91 4.35
C VAL A 118 14.29 18.55 4.31
N MET A 119 14.38 17.95 3.14
CA MET A 119 14.89 16.60 2.91
C MET A 119 15.94 16.61 1.80
N ASP A 120 16.70 15.53 1.68
CA ASP A 120 17.55 15.33 0.51
C ASP A 120 16.69 15.23 -0.74
N TYR A 121 17.13 15.88 -1.82
CA TYR A 121 16.50 15.71 -3.11
C TYR A 121 17.09 14.48 -3.80
N VAL A 122 16.20 13.56 -4.17
CA VAL A 122 16.55 12.38 -4.97
C VAL A 122 16.04 12.60 -6.38
N GLU A 123 16.96 12.67 -7.32
CA GLU A 123 16.59 12.75 -8.74
C GLU A 123 15.92 11.44 -9.14
N HIS A 124 14.73 11.54 -9.67
CA HIS A 124 13.92 10.38 -10.03
C HIS A 124 13.07 10.65 -11.26
N ARG A 125 12.59 9.57 -11.88
CA ARG A 125 11.62 9.64 -12.98
C ARG A 125 10.27 9.07 -12.56
N PRO A 126 9.15 9.54 -13.14
CA PRO A 126 7.85 8.91 -12.97
C PRO A 126 7.89 7.43 -13.35
N PHE A 127 7.34 6.57 -12.49
CA PHE A 127 7.36 5.11 -12.68
C PHE A 127 6.81 4.68 -14.05
N VAL A 128 5.75 5.36 -14.51
CA VAL A 128 5.09 5.06 -15.79
C VAL A 128 6.01 5.26 -17.01
N GLU A 129 7.06 6.04 -16.90
CA GLU A 129 7.99 6.30 -17.99
C GLU A 129 9.00 5.17 -18.19
N PHE A 130 9.34 4.42 -17.13
CA PHE A 130 10.42 3.44 -17.21
C PHE A 130 10.03 1.98 -16.88
N TYR A 131 8.95 1.72 -16.14
CA TYR A 131 8.68 0.39 -15.59
C TYR A 131 8.55 -0.74 -16.63
N ARG A 132 8.20 -0.41 -17.88
CA ARG A 132 8.13 -1.38 -18.98
C ARG A 132 9.45 -1.60 -19.70
N GLN A 133 10.41 -0.72 -19.48
CA GLN A 133 11.69 -0.66 -20.22
C GLN A 133 12.86 -1.20 -19.41
N LEU A 134 12.70 -1.30 -18.07
CA LEU A 134 13.75 -1.82 -17.21
C LEU A 134 14.12 -3.26 -17.58
N GLN A 135 15.41 -3.51 -17.61
CA GLN A 135 15.95 -4.85 -17.75
C GLN A 135 15.77 -5.64 -16.45
N PRO A 136 15.80 -6.97 -16.47
CA PRO A 136 15.59 -7.82 -15.29
C PRO A 136 16.49 -7.49 -14.10
N ASP A 137 17.75 -7.18 -14.33
CA ASP A 137 18.74 -6.76 -13.32
C ASP A 137 18.37 -5.43 -12.66
N GLN A 138 17.87 -4.48 -13.44
CA GLN A 138 17.39 -3.19 -12.94
C GLN A 138 16.10 -3.35 -12.11
N VAL A 139 15.20 -4.24 -12.52
CA VAL A 139 14.00 -4.59 -11.72
C VAL A 139 14.42 -5.24 -10.41
N GLN A 140 15.38 -6.17 -10.46
CA GLN A 140 15.94 -6.80 -9.26
C GLN A 140 16.56 -5.76 -8.33
N HIS A 141 17.36 -4.84 -8.86
CA HIS A 141 17.96 -3.76 -8.08
C HIS A 141 16.89 -2.88 -7.41
N TYR A 142 15.87 -2.43 -8.18
CA TYR A 142 14.76 -1.64 -7.65
C TYR A 142 14.07 -2.37 -6.49
N MET A 143 13.70 -3.65 -6.68
CA MET A 143 13.01 -4.44 -5.66
C MET A 143 13.88 -4.69 -4.44
N ARG A 144 15.18 -4.91 -4.62
CA ARG A 144 16.14 -5.06 -3.52
C ARG A 144 16.22 -3.78 -2.69
N CYS A 145 16.35 -2.62 -3.33
CA CYS A 145 16.37 -1.32 -2.63
C CYS A 145 15.06 -1.07 -1.86
N LEU A 146 13.91 -1.36 -2.48
CA LEU A 146 12.60 -1.22 -1.82
C LEU A 146 12.48 -2.15 -0.60
N LEU A 147 12.82 -3.42 -0.75
CA LEU A 147 12.73 -4.40 0.35
C LEU A 147 13.76 -4.11 1.46
N ASP A 148 14.96 -3.62 1.13
CA ASP A 148 15.95 -3.16 2.12
C ASP A 148 15.43 -1.98 2.92
N ALA A 149 14.87 -0.95 2.25
CA ALA A 149 14.24 0.17 2.94
C ALA A 149 13.12 -0.29 3.88
N LEU A 150 12.22 -1.16 3.39
CA LEU A 150 11.13 -1.70 4.20
C LEU A 150 11.63 -2.55 5.37
N SER A 151 12.65 -3.38 5.17
CA SER A 151 13.25 -4.19 6.24
C SER A 151 13.76 -3.31 7.39
N ARG A 152 14.42 -2.19 7.06
CA ARG A 152 14.90 -1.22 8.06
C ARG A 152 13.77 -0.51 8.79
N VAL A 153 12.79 -0.03 8.05
CA VAL A 153 11.58 0.61 8.61
C VAL A 153 10.87 -0.36 9.57
N HIS A 154 10.68 -1.61 9.14
CA HIS A 154 10.00 -2.65 9.91
C HIS A 154 10.80 -3.08 11.15
N SER A 155 12.14 -3.10 11.10
CA SER A 155 12.99 -3.44 12.25
C SER A 155 12.84 -2.45 13.40
N MET A 156 12.38 -1.23 13.12
CA MET A 156 12.07 -0.20 14.12
C MET A 156 10.60 -0.26 14.60
N GLY A 157 9.85 -1.30 14.21
CA GLY A 157 8.44 -1.43 14.53
C GLY A 157 7.55 -0.42 13.80
N VAL A 158 8.00 0.14 12.69
CA VAL A 158 7.27 1.11 11.87
C VAL A 158 6.62 0.41 10.68
N VAL A 159 5.38 0.77 10.36
CA VAL A 159 4.66 0.41 9.14
C VAL A 159 4.50 1.65 8.28
N HIS A 160 4.92 1.60 7.02
CA HIS A 160 4.85 2.74 6.10
C HIS A 160 3.43 3.04 5.63
N ARG A 161 2.65 2.01 5.29
CA ARG A 161 1.24 2.01 4.91
C ARG A 161 0.86 2.67 3.58
N ASP A 162 1.78 3.33 2.91
CA ASP A 162 1.53 3.92 1.58
C ASP A 162 2.66 3.61 0.60
N VAL A 163 3.11 2.36 0.60
CA VAL A 163 4.08 1.88 -0.38
C VAL A 163 3.43 1.82 -1.75
N LYS A 164 3.96 2.63 -2.67
CA LYS A 164 3.51 2.73 -4.07
C LYS A 164 4.62 3.32 -4.92
N PRO A 165 4.54 3.21 -6.26
CA PRO A 165 5.59 3.73 -7.13
C PRO A 165 5.92 5.22 -6.95
N SER A 166 4.93 6.08 -6.68
CA SER A 166 5.19 7.51 -6.50
C SER A 166 5.94 7.84 -5.20
N ASN A 167 5.96 6.92 -4.23
CA ASN A 167 6.68 7.05 -2.97
C ASN A 167 8.02 6.28 -2.98
N ALA A 168 8.28 5.49 -4.02
CA ALA A 168 9.52 4.77 -4.27
C ALA A 168 10.30 5.52 -5.38
N LEU A 169 11.01 6.56 -4.97
CA LEU A 169 11.76 7.43 -5.87
C LEU A 169 12.92 6.65 -6.49
N TYR A 170 13.00 6.62 -7.81
CA TYR A 170 14.03 5.84 -8.51
C TYR A 170 14.56 6.59 -9.75
N ASN A 171 15.88 6.58 -9.90
CA ASN A 171 16.56 7.07 -11.09
C ASN A 171 17.09 5.87 -11.90
N PRO A 172 16.48 5.51 -13.04
CA PRO A 172 16.93 4.37 -13.85
C PRO A 172 18.35 4.50 -14.39
N ALA A 173 18.85 5.73 -14.57
CA ALA A 173 20.18 5.97 -15.12
C ALA A 173 21.29 5.74 -14.09
N THR A 174 21.04 6.06 -12.82
CA THR A 174 22.05 5.95 -11.75
C THR A 174 21.80 4.78 -10.80
N GLY A 175 20.62 4.20 -10.83
CA GLY A 175 20.18 3.20 -9.86
C GLY A 175 19.86 3.77 -8.48
N GLN A 176 19.93 5.09 -8.28
CA GLN A 176 19.61 5.73 -7.01
C GLN A 176 18.14 5.48 -6.63
N PHE A 177 17.92 5.11 -5.37
CA PHE A 177 16.60 4.80 -4.82
C PHE A 177 16.39 5.48 -3.47
N ALA A 178 15.15 5.91 -3.19
CA ALA A 178 14.74 6.28 -1.84
C ALA A 178 13.24 6.07 -1.62
N LEU A 179 12.87 5.40 -0.52
CA LEU A 179 11.50 5.34 -0.03
C LEU A 179 11.16 6.66 0.67
N ALA A 180 10.08 7.31 0.26
CA ALA A 180 9.66 8.64 0.70
C ALA A 180 8.20 8.63 1.19
N ASP A 181 7.78 9.74 1.80
CA ASP A 181 6.42 10.03 2.27
C ASP A 181 5.93 9.13 3.40
N PHE A 182 6.39 9.43 4.63
CA PHE A 182 5.98 8.76 5.87
C PHE A 182 4.72 9.36 6.52
N GLY A 183 3.94 10.16 5.78
CA GLY A 183 2.75 10.83 6.29
C GLY A 183 1.61 9.90 6.73
N LEU A 184 1.60 8.62 6.31
CA LEU A 184 0.68 7.58 6.77
C LEU A 184 1.34 6.54 7.66
N ALA A 185 2.64 6.66 7.92
CA ALA A 185 3.38 5.69 8.72
C ALA A 185 3.00 5.76 10.20
N HIS A 186 3.08 4.62 10.87
CA HIS A 186 2.82 4.55 12.31
C HIS A 186 3.64 3.44 12.96
N LEU A 187 3.81 3.52 14.28
CA LEU A 187 4.41 2.45 15.06
C LEU A 187 3.41 1.31 15.23
N VAL A 188 3.88 0.09 15.04
CA VAL A 188 3.12 -1.11 15.39
C VAL A 188 2.87 -1.04 16.90
N GLN A 189 1.62 -0.87 17.31
CA GLN A 189 1.26 -1.06 18.71
C GLN A 189 1.52 -2.53 19.04
N GLN A 190 2.47 -2.81 19.90
CA GLN A 190 2.61 -4.13 20.50
C GLN A 190 1.32 -4.39 21.26
N GLN A 191 0.35 -5.03 20.61
CA GLN A 191 -0.78 -5.59 21.35
C GLN A 191 -0.19 -6.64 22.29
N PRO A 192 -0.51 -6.58 23.61
CA PRO A 192 -0.19 -7.70 24.47
C PRO A 192 -0.78 -8.94 23.81
N GLN A 193 0.10 -9.90 23.49
CA GLN A 193 -0.29 -11.15 22.87
C GLN A 193 -1.41 -11.74 23.73
N ARG A 194 -2.65 -11.69 23.24
CA ARG A 194 -3.70 -12.53 23.85
C ARG A 194 -3.19 -13.95 23.72
N PRO A 195 -3.05 -14.70 24.84
CA PRO A 195 -2.64 -16.08 24.76
C PRO A 195 -3.56 -16.78 23.75
N ARG A 196 -2.96 -17.43 22.75
CA ARG A 196 -3.70 -18.33 21.87
C ARG A 196 -4.51 -19.25 22.77
N PRO A 197 -5.84 -19.37 22.58
CA PRO A 197 -6.57 -20.38 23.29
C PRO A 197 -5.88 -21.71 23.01
N ALA A 198 -5.34 -22.33 24.05
CA ALA A 198 -4.73 -23.65 23.93
C ALA A 198 -5.75 -24.56 23.25
N ALA A 199 -5.33 -25.28 22.21
CA ALA A 199 -6.15 -26.27 21.56
C ALA A 199 -6.70 -27.21 22.65
N ARG A 200 -8.01 -27.16 22.88
CA ARG A 200 -8.67 -28.06 23.82
C ARG A 200 -8.47 -29.47 23.26
N PRO A 201 -7.94 -30.42 24.07
CA PRO A 201 -7.92 -31.79 23.63
C PRO A 201 -9.37 -32.25 23.43
N ALA A 202 -9.58 -33.03 22.37
CA ALA A 202 -10.86 -33.66 22.08
C ALA A 202 -11.31 -34.51 23.27
N ALA A 203 -12.28 -34.06 24.02
CA ALA A 203 -12.93 -34.85 25.05
C ALA A 203 -13.99 -35.72 24.37
N VAL A 204 -13.77 -37.01 24.42
CA VAL A 204 -14.72 -38.06 24.07
C VAL A 204 -15.85 -38.06 25.14
N GLY A 205 -17.08 -37.94 24.67
CA GLY A 205 -18.28 -38.46 25.27
C GLY A 205 -18.69 -37.90 26.63
N SER A 206 -19.71 -37.03 26.65
CA SER A 206 -20.88 -37.17 27.56
C SER A 206 -21.90 -36.11 27.16
N ALA A 207 -23.11 -36.54 26.88
CA ALA A 207 -24.27 -35.70 26.60
C ALA A 207 -24.71 -34.98 27.88
N ALA A 208 -24.38 -33.69 27.96
CA ALA A 208 -25.05 -32.78 28.89
C ALA A 208 -25.63 -31.62 28.08
N VAL A 209 -26.94 -31.56 28.01
CA VAL A 209 -27.72 -30.48 27.44
C VAL A 209 -27.49 -29.23 28.30
N PHE A 210 -26.58 -28.36 27.86
CA PHE A 210 -26.53 -27.00 28.36
C PHE A 210 -27.14 -26.07 27.30
N PRO A 211 -27.97 -25.09 27.68
CA PRO A 211 -28.55 -24.18 26.74
C PRO A 211 -27.38 -23.42 26.05
N SER A 212 -27.28 -23.58 24.75
CA SER A 212 -26.35 -22.84 23.93
C SER A 212 -26.65 -21.35 24.08
N ASN A 213 -25.86 -20.66 24.86
CA ASN A 213 -25.76 -19.22 24.82
C ASN A 213 -25.22 -18.80 23.45
N LYS A 214 -25.98 -19.07 22.41
CA LYS A 214 -25.92 -18.38 21.13
C LYS A 214 -26.48 -16.99 21.36
N SER A 215 -25.77 -16.28 22.17
CA SER A 215 -26.20 -15.01 22.61
C SER A 215 -25.75 -13.91 21.71
N ALA A 216 -26.64 -13.05 21.51
CA ALA A 216 -26.49 -11.61 21.42
C ALA A 216 -25.66 -10.99 20.27
N ALA A 217 -25.03 -11.76 19.40
CA ALA A 217 -24.55 -11.18 18.12
C ALA A 217 -25.67 -11.10 17.06
N ALA A 218 -26.84 -11.68 17.37
CA ALA A 218 -27.85 -12.03 16.36
C ALA A 218 -28.98 -11.01 16.18
N SER A 219 -29.02 -9.91 16.86
CA SER A 219 -30.12 -8.96 16.62
C SER A 219 -29.78 -7.49 16.84
N CYS A 220 -28.74 -7.04 16.18
CA CYS A 220 -28.66 -5.61 16.00
C CYS A 220 -29.67 -5.18 14.92
N ARG A 221 -30.72 -4.49 15.31
CA ARG A 221 -31.72 -3.88 14.41
C ARG A 221 -31.24 -2.55 13.80
N CYS A 222 -29.94 -2.24 13.88
CA CYS A 222 -29.40 -1.00 13.34
C CYS A 222 -29.53 -0.88 11.82
N ALA A 223 -29.72 -1.99 11.10
CA ALA A 223 -30.03 -1.98 9.67
C ALA A 223 -31.40 -1.34 9.34
N SER A 224 -32.26 -1.15 10.35
CA SER A 224 -33.56 -0.49 10.19
C SER A 224 -33.54 0.99 10.56
N GLY A 225 -32.39 1.62 10.69
CA GLY A 225 -32.28 3.05 11.03
C GLY A 225 -32.41 3.39 12.51
N LEU A 226 -32.55 2.38 13.38
CA LEU A 226 -32.64 2.57 14.83
C LEU A 226 -31.29 2.30 15.49
N VAL A 227 -30.80 3.24 16.29
CA VAL A 227 -29.59 3.08 17.09
C VAL A 227 -29.92 2.21 18.32
N CYS A 228 -29.23 1.10 18.50
CA CYS A 228 -29.45 0.20 19.65
C CYS A 228 -28.29 0.28 20.66
N GLY A 229 -28.59 0.01 21.95
CA GLY A 229 -27.62 -0.02 23.03
C GLY A 229 -26.40 -0.91 22.75
N PRO A 230 -26.57 -2.16 22.23
CA PRO A 230 -25.44 -3.01 21.83
C PRO A 230 -24.53 -2.41 20.74
N CYS A 231 -25.06 -1.56 19.86
CA CYS A 231 -24.24 -0.86 18.86
C CYS A 231 -23.53 0.35 19.44
N LEU A 232 -24.11 1.04 20.39
CA LEU A 232 -23.46 2.17 21.10
C LEU A 232 -22.31 1.68 21.99
N SER A 233 -22.40 0.47 22.54
CA SER A 233 -21.34 -0.14 23.37
C SER A 233 -20.23 -0.80 22.54
N LYS A 234 -20.43 -1.04 21.23
CA LYS A 234 -19.36 -1.49 20.35
C LYS A 234 -18.34 -0.37 20.19
N ARG A 235 -17.10 -0.64 20.58
CA ARG A 235 -16.00 0.27 20.22
C ARG A 235 -16.05 0.50 18.71
N PRO A 236 -16.01 1.76 18.25
CA PRO A 236 -15.95 2.03 16.81
C PRO A 236 -14.77 1.24 16.24
N ILE A 237 -15.02 0.48 15.18
CA ILE A 237 -13.97 -0.27 14.48
C ILE A 237 -13.03 0.80 13.90
N ARG A 238 -11.94 1.07 14.59
CA ARG A 238 -10.86 1.97 14.15
C ARG A 238 -9.83 1.18 13.36
N ALA A 239 -10.26 0.35 12.42
CA ALA A 239 -9.32 -0.28 11.51
C ALA A 239 -8.73 0.81 10.61
N PRO A 240 -7.41 1.01 10.63
CA PRO A 240 -6.82 2.03 9.81
C PRO A 240 -7.02 1.69 8.33
N ARG A 241 -7.74 2.53 7.59
CA ARG A 241 -7.95 2.41 6.14
C ARG A 241 -6.83 3.06 5.32
N GLY A 242 -5.60 3.04 5.80
CA GLY A 242 -4.47 3.66 5.11
C GLY A 242 -4.14 3.00 3.78
N GLY A 243 -3.39 3.72 2.97
CA GLY A 243 -2.85 3.24 1.70
C GLY A 243 -3.67 3.60 0.48
N THR A 244 -3.01 3.48 -0.67
CA THR A 244 -3.56 3.83 -2.00
C THR A 244 -4.34 2.64 -2.58
N ASN A 245 -5.44 2.92 -3.25
CA ASN A 245 -6.23 1.90 -3.94
C ASN A 245 -5.37 1.12 -4.95
N GLY A 246 -5.59 -0.20 -5.04
CA GLY A 246 -4.79 -1.10 -5.88
C GLY A 246 -3.49 -1.61 -5.24
N TYR A 247 -3.11 -1.08 -4.07
CA TYR A 247 -1.95 -1.52 -3.28
C TYR A 247 -2.34 -2.04 -1.89
N ARG A 248 -3.63 -1.95 -1.53
CA ARG A 248 -4.15 -2.42 -0.23
C ARG A 248 -4.24 -3.93 -0.18
N PRO A 249 -3.71 -4.58 0.87
CA PRO A 249 -3.85 -6.02 1.06
C PRO A 249 -5.24 -6.42 1.56
N PRO A 250 -5.58 -7.73 1.51
CA PRO A 250 -6.87 -8.25 1.95
C PRO A 250 -7.28 -7.81 3.35
N GLU A 251 -6.36 -7.82 4.34
CA GLU A 251 -6.63 -7.45 5.72
C GLU A 251 -7.02 -5.97 5.87
N VAL A 252 -6.48 -5.09 5.03
CA VAL A 252 -6.86 -3.66 5.00
C VAL A 252 -8.23 -3.49 4.35
N LEU A 253 -8.48 -4.17 3.22
CA LEU A 253 -9.76 -4.15 2.51
C LEU A 253 -10.90 -4.73 3.37
N LEU A 254 -10.60 -5.76 4.17
CA LEU A 254 -11.51 -6.40 5.12
C LEU A 254 -11.64 -5.63 6.44
N GLN A 255 -10.93 -4.52 6.60
CA GLN A 255 -10.93 -3.71 7.82
C GLN A 255 -10.56 -4.52 9.07
N ALA A 256 -9.54 -5.37 8.98
CA ALA A 256 -9.04 -6.13 10.11
C ALA A 256 -8.44 -5.19 11.18
N ASP A 257 -8.67 -5.53 12.45
CA ASP A 257 -8.22 -4.71 13.58
C ASP A 257 -6.70 -4.75 13.77
N SER A 258 -6.06 -5.88 13.43
CA SER A 258 -4.62 -6.04 13.48
C SER A 258 -4.04 -5.96 12.06
N GLN A 259 -3.16 -4.99 11.85
CA GLN A 259 -2.40 -4.79 10.63
C GLN A 259 -0.94 -4.60 11.01
N ASP A 260 -0.06 -5.42 10.49
CA ASP A 260 1.37 -5.38 10.76
C ASP A 260 2.19 -4.90 9.55
N CYS A 261 3.50 -5.00 9.65
CA CYS A 261 4.43 -4.59 8.60
C CYS A 261 4.22 -5.31 7.25
N ARG A 262 3.49 -6.43 7.24
CA ARG A 262 3.21 -7.19 6.02
C ARG A 262 2.24 -6.51 5.06
N VAL A 263 1.55 -5.44 5.49
CA VAL A 263 0.79 -4.59 4.56
C VAL A 263 1.70 -3.93 3.53
N ASP A 264 2.93 -3.56 3.92
CA ASP A 264 3.91 -2.93 3.03
C ASP A 264 4.52 -3.95 2.06
N THR A 265 4.76 -5.18 2.50
CA THR A 265 5.29 -6.23 1.62
C THR A 265 4.28 -6.67 0.56
N TRP A 266 2.99 -6.65 0.86
CA TRP A 266 1.94 -6.82 -0.16
C TRP A 266 2.03 -5.72 -1.23
N ALA A 267 2.15 -4.46 -0.82
CA ALA A 267 2.25 -3.34 -1.74
C ALA A 267 3.53 -3.43 -2.61
N ALA A 268 4.66 -3.89 -2.04
CA ALA A 268 5.87 -4.22 -2.81
C ALA A 268 5.60 -5.34 -3.83
N GLY A 269 4.81 -6.37 -3.46
CA GLY A 269 4.34 -7.40 -4.38
C GLY A 269 3.50 -6.85 -5.54
N CYS A 270 2.64 -5.87 -5.27
CA CYS A 270 1.87 -5.19 -6.32
C CYS A 270 2.77 -4.41 -7.30
N ILE A 271 3.86 -3.80 -6.80
CA ILE A 271 4.86 -3.13 -7.65
C ILE A 271 5.60 -4.16 -8.50
N LEU A 272 6.05 -5.28 -7.93
CA LEU A 272 6.68 -6.37 -8.68
C LEU A 272 5.74 -6.93 -9.75
N ALA A 273 4.46 -7.15 -9.42
CA ALA A 273 3.45 -7.58 -10.37
C ALA A 273 3.26 -6.58 -11.53
N ALA A 274 3.39 -5.27 -11.26
CA ALA A 274 3.34 -4.25 -12.30
C ALA A 274 4.55 -4.35 -13.26
N PHE A 275 5.76 -4.59 -12.77
CA PHE A 275 6.92 -4.87 -13.61
C PHE A 275 6.73 -6.12 -14.48
N LEU A 276 6.28 -7.22 -13.86
CA LEU A 276 6.16 -8.50 -14.56
C LEU A 276 5.01 -8.53 -15.58
N SER A 277 3.91 -7.86 -15.29
CA SER A 277 2.74 -7.82 -16.18
C SER A 277 2.78 -6.67 -17.19
N GLY A 278 3.60 -5.64 -16.97
CA GLY A 278 3.57 -4.40 -17.75
C GLY A 278 2.27 -3.59 -17.55
N ARG A 279 1.55 -3.82 -16.44
CA ARG A 279 0.31 -3.10 -16.09
C ARG A 279 0.42 -2.41 -14.74
N GLN A 280 0.17 -1.11 -14.70
CA GLN A 280 0.23 -0.30 -13.49
C GLN A 280 -1.03 0.57 -13.35
N PRO A 281 -1.71 0.53 -12.18
CA PRO A 281 -1.52 -0.44 -11.12
C PRO A 281 -1.92 -1.86 -11.55
N PHE A 282 -1.26 -2.88 -10.98
CA PHE A 282 -1.58 -4.30 -11.29
C PHE A 282 -3.03 -4.62 -10.95
N LEU A 283 -3.48 -4.27 -9.75
CA LEU A 283 -4.86 -4.36 -9.29
C LEU A 283 -5.57 -3.03 -9.57
N TRP A 284 -6.09 -2.88 -10.77
CA TRP A 284 -6.88 -1.70 -11.09
C TRP A 284 -8.33 -1.90 -10.65
N CYS A 285 -8.78 -1.13 -9.68
CA CYS A 285 -10.12 -1.21 -9.09
C CYS A 285 -10.62 0.19 -8.70
N ARG A 286 -11.94 0.40 -8.74
CA ARG A 286 -12.58 1.68 -8.40
C ARG A 286 -12.95 1.77 -6.92
N SER A 287 -13.14 0.61 -6.27
CA SER A 287 -13.55 0.52 -4.89
C SER A 287 -12.85 -0.64 -4.17
N ASP A 288 -12.85 -0.62 -2.84
CA ASP A 288 -12.35 -1.71 -2.01
C ASP A 288 -13.11 -3.02 -2.27
N THR A 289 -14.43 -2.94 -2.52
CA THR A 289 -15.27 -4.10 -2.85
C THR A 289 -14.88 -4.72 -4.19
N GLU A 290 -14.66 -3.89 -5.22
CA GLU A 290 -14.18 -4.37 -6.53
C GLU A 290 -12.79 -5.00 -6.39
N CYS A 291 -11.92 -4.40 -5.57
CA CYS A 291 -10.60 -4.97 -5.29
C CYS A 291 -10.71 -6.34 -4.63
N LEU A 292 -11.53 -6.49 -3.59
CA LEU A 292 -11.78 -7.80 -2.96
C LEU A 292 -12.30 -8.83 -3.95
N TYR A 293 -13.21 -8.44 -4.83
CA TYR A 293 -13.71 -9.33 -5.89
C TYR A 293 -12.60 -9.78 -6.84
N LEU A 294 -11.75 -8.84 -7.30
CA LEU A 294 -10.60 -9.16 -8.14
C LEU A 294 -9.61 -10.10 -7.42
N LEU A 295 -9.41 -9.92 -6.12
CA LEU A 295 -8.57 -10.83 -5.33
C LEU A 295 -9.20 -12.23 -5.20
N CYS A 296 -10.53 -12.34 -5.06
CA CYS A 296 -11.21 -13.63 -5.13
C CYS A 296 -11.02 -14.30 -6.49
N CYS A 297 -11.10 -13.54 -7.59
CA CYS A 297 -10.80 -14.05 -8.91
C CYS A 297 -9.35 -14.49 -9.08
N LEU A 298 -8.41 -13.79 -8.45
CA LEU A 298 -6.97 -14.04 -8.58
C LEU A 298 -6.50 -15.21 -7.71
N PHE A 299 -6.91 -15.27 -6.46
CA PHE A 299 -6.42 -16.24 -5.46
C PHE A 299 -7.40 -17.38 -5.19
N GLY A 300 -8.63 -17.28 -5.67
CA GLY A 300 -9.71 -18.21 -5.38
C GLY A 300 -10.48 -17.84 -4.11
N LEU A 301 -11.80 -18.08 -4.16
CA LEU A 301 -12.73 -17.69 -3.08
C LEU A 301 -12.38 -18.38 -1.74
N ASN A 302 -12.04 -19.67 -1.76
CA ASN A 302 -11.71 -20.43 -0.55
C ASN A 302 -10.42 -19.91 0.11
N SER A 303 -9.40 -19.55 -0.67
CA SER A 303 -8.17 -18.93 -0.17
C SER A 303 -8.46 -17.57 0.50
N MET A 304 -9.31 -16.76 -0.13
CA MET A 304 -9.70 -15.46 0.41
C MET A 304 -10.58 -15.57 1.67
N ARG A 305 -11.48 -16.56 1.73
CA ARG A 305 -12.26 -16.87 2.96
C ARG A 305 -11.36 -17.32 4.11
N SER A 306 -10.37 -18.18 3.81
CA SER A 306 -9.38 -18.61 4.81
C SER A 306 -8.55 -17.45 5.32
N ALA A 307 -8.11 -16.55 4.43
CA ALA A 307 -7.37 -15.34 4.80
C ALA A 307 -8.24 -14.38 5.64
N ALA A 308 -9.52 -14.21 5.31
CA ALA A 308 -10.46 -13.41 6.09
C ALA A 308 -10.64 -14.00 7.50
N ALA A 309 -10.83 -15.32 7.61
CA ALA A 309 -10.97 -15.99 8.90
C ALA A 309 -9.70 -15.85 9.76
N ALA A 310 -8.50 -15.91 9.15
CA ALA A 310 -7.22 -15.75 9.84
C ALA A 310 -7.07 -14.37 10.51
N VAL A 311 -7.73 -13.34 9.97
CA VAL A 311 -7.76 -11.98 10.53
C VAL A 311 -9.04 -11.66 11.31
N GLY A 312 -9.84 -12.68 11.64
CA GLY A 312 -11.06 -12.53 12.42
C GLY A 312 -12.22 -11.84 11.67
N ARG A 313 -12.22 -11.95 10.33
CA ARG A 313 -13.25 -11.39 9.45
C ARG A 313 -13.95 -12.49 8.66
N GLU A 314 -15.17 -12.22 8.21
CA GLU A 314 -15.93 -13.11 7.34
C GLU A 314 -16.05 -12.49 5.95
N LEU A 315 -15.75 -13.26 4.92
CA LEU A 315 -15.91 -12.85 3.53
C LEU A 315 -17.09 -13.59 2.91
N ARG A 316 -18.16 -12.86 2.64
CA ARG A 316 -19.32 -13.33 1.89
C ARG A 316 -19.37 -12.68 0.53
N VAL A 317 -19.43 -13.49 -0.51
CA VAL A 317 -19.67 -13.02 -1.88
C VAL A 317 -21.08 -13.46 -2.25
N LEU A 318 -21.95 -12.49 -2.48
CA LEU A 318 -23.33 -12.75 -2.89
C LEU A 318 -23.36 -12.81 -4.43
N PRO A 319 -24.06 -13.79 -5.03
CA PRO A 319 -24.24 -13.80 -6.47
C PRO A 319 -25.08 -12.58 -6.89
N VAL A 320 -24.72 -11.97 -7.98
CA VAL A 320 -25.61 -11.05 -8.69
C VAL A 320 -26.77 -11.87 -9.22
N ALA A 321 -27.99 -11.39 -9.07
CA ALA A 321 -29.28 -12.10 -9.13
C ALA A 321 -29.57 -13.07 -10.30
N SER A 322 -28.63 -13.31 -11.21
CA SER A 322 -28.77 -14.27 -12.32
C SER A 322 -27.55 -15.17 -12.56
N GLU A 323 -26.47 -14.98 -11.82
CA GLU A 323 -25.26 -15.78 -12.01
C GLU A 323 -24.90 -16.49 -10.71
N THR A 324 -25.06 -17.81 -10.69
CA THR A 324 -24.36 -18.65 -9.71
C THR A 324 -22.87 -18.36 -9.88
N LEU A 325 -22.21 -17.81 -8.85
CA LEU A 325 -20.75 -17.74 -8.83
C LEU A 325 -20.24 -19.18 -8.88
N PRO A 326 -19.75 -19.68 -10.00
CA PRO A 326 -19.29 -21.05 -10.06
C PRO A 326 -18.02 -21.12 -9.21
N GLU A 327 -18.06 -21.85 -8.11
CA GLU A 327 -16.82 -22.22 -7.38
C GLU A 327 -15.81 -22.88 -8.34
N ALA A 328 -16.30 -23.50 -9.41
CA ALA A 328 -15.50 -24.04 -10.52
C ALA A 328 -14.78 -22.98 -11.37
N GLU A 329 -15.23 -21.70 -11.37
CA GLU A 329 -14.53 -20.63 -12.14
C GLU A 329 -13.30 -20.09 -11.42
N PHE A 330 -13.06 -20.47 -10.16
CA PHE A 330 -11.93 -20.03 -9.36
C PHE A 330 -11.06 -21.20 -8.85
N PRO A 331 -10.58 -22.11 -9.71
CA PRO A 331 -9.69 -23.16 -9.25
C PRO A 331 -8.41 -22.52 -8.73
N CYS A 332 -8.03 -22.85 -7.49
CA CYS A 332 -6.77 -22.45 -6.90
C CYS A 332 -5.63 -23.15 -7.65
N ARG A 333 -4.96 -22.44 -8.57
CA ARG A 333 -3.75 -22.95 -9.26
C ARG A 333 -2.55 -22.15 -8.75
N ARG A 334 -1.49 -22.86 -8.32
CA ARG A 334 -0.21 -22.27 -7.88
C ARG A 334 0.37 -21.30 -8.93
N ASP A 335 0.16 -21.57 -10.20
CA ASP A 335 0.73 -20.80 -11.31
C ASP A 335 -0.15 -19.63 -11.79
N ARG A 336 -1.20 -19.28 -11.04
CA ARG A 336 -2.17 -18.29 -11.52
C ARG A 336 -1.57 -16.90 -11.67
N LEU A 337 -0.73 -16.47 -10.72
CA LEU A 337 -0.07 -15.16 -10.79
C LEU A 337 0.86 -15.07 -12.00
N SER A 338 1.68 -16.09 -12.24
CA SER A 338 2.57 -16.14 -13.40
C SER A 338 1.77 -16.13 -14.71
N SER A 339 0.72 -16.96 -14.79
CA SER A 339 -0.17 -17.03 -15.96
C SER A 339 -0.88 -15.70 -16.22
N VAL A 340 -1.37 -15.02 -15.18
CA VAL A 340 -2.03 -13.71 -15.33
C VAL A 340 -1.02 -12.65 -15.77
N CYS A 341 0.16 -12.60 -15.19
CA CYS A 341 1.19 -11.64 -15.57
C CYS A 341 1.60 -11.84 -17.03
N ARG A 342 1.84 -13.09 -17.46
CA ARG A 342 2.19 -13.43 -18.86
C ARG A 342 1.05 -13.09 -19.81
N LEU A 343 -0.19 -13.43 -19.45
CA LEU A 343 -1.37 -13.11 -20.27
C LEU A 343 -1.52 -11.59 -20.48
N ILE A 344 -1.33 -10.80 -19.42
CA ILE A 344 -1.41 -9.33 -19.50
C ILE A 344 -0.29 -8.78 -20.38
N ARG A 345 0.92 -9.32 -20.22
CA ARG A 345 2.10 -8.90 -21.00
C ARG A 345 2.01 -9.35 -22.47
N GLY A 346 1.25 -10.39 -22.75
CA GLY A 346 1.12 -10.98 -24.09
C GLY A 346 2.28 -11.91 -24.47
N THR A 347 2.94 -12.51 -23.46
CA THR A 347 4.00 -13.53 -23.64
C THR A 347 3.41 -14.92 -23.48
N GLU A 348 3.80 -15.85 -24.37
CA GLU A 348 3.36 -17.25 -24.28
C GLU A 348 4.12 -18.02 -23.19
N ALA A 349 3.49 -19.07 -22.67
CA ALA A 349 4.14 -19.98 -21.74
C ALA A 349 5.21 -20.78 -22.50
N GLY A 350 6.49 -20.62 -22.10
CA GLY A 350 7.61 -21.35 -22.73
C GLY A 350 8.57 -20.49 -23.55
N SER A 351 8.33 -19.19 -23.67
CA SER A 351 9.30 -18.27 -24.25
C SER A 351 10.57 -18.23 -23.38
N SER A 352 11.74 -18.46 -23.98
CA SER A 352 13.06 -18.39 -23.33
C SER A 352 13.37 -17.03 -22.72
N ASP A 353 12.68 -15.97 -23.18
CA ASP A 353 12.88 -14.59 -22.75
C ASP A 353 11.94 -14.18 -21.60
N GLY A 354 11.22 -15.13 -20.99
CA GLY A 354 10.30 -14.88 -19.88
C GLY A 354 11.02 -14.74 -18.52
N PRO A 355 10.41 -14.04 -17.53
CA PRO A 355 10.92 -13.98 -16.16
C PRO A 355 11.10 -15.40 -15.58
N SER A 356 12.18 -15.59 -14.81
CA SER A 356 12.50 -16.88 -14.17
C SER A 356 11.40 -17.34 -13.21
N SER A 357 11.33 -18.64 -12.94
CA SER A 357 10.38 -19.18 -11.95
C SER A 357 10.60 -18.58 -10.57
N SER A 358 11.84 -18.29 -10.18
CA SER A 358 12.19 -17.75 -8.86
C SER A 358 11.54 -16.38 -8.60
N VAL A 359 11.43 -15.50 -9.62
CA VAL A 359 10.77 -14.20 -9.42
C VAL A 359 9.27 -14.34 -9.19
N PHE A 360 8.63 -15.38 -9.75
CA PHE A 360 7.22 -15.67 -9.49
C PHE A 360 7.00 -16.32 -8.13
N ASP A 361 8.00 -17.04 -7.61
CA ASP A 361 7.98 -17.55 -6.23
C ASP A 361 8.06 -16.40 -5.24
N LEU A 362 8.96 -15.44 -5.46
CA LEU A 362 9.00 -14.18 -4.68
C LEU A 362 7.67 -13.44 -4.76
N LEU A 363 7.13 -13.25 -5.96
CA LEU A 363 5.83 -12.59 -6.15
C LEU A 363 4.72 -13.29 -5.36
N SER A 364 4.68 -14.63 -5.44
CA SER A 364 3.70 -15.45 -4.72
C SER A 364 3.86 -15.34 -3.20
N GLY A 365 5.09 -15.23 -2.71
CA GLY A 365 5.38 -15.01 -1.29
C GLY A 365 4.97 -13.63 -0.79
N LEU A 366 5.16 -12.58 -1.60
CA LEU A 366 4.76 -11.21 -1.28
C LEU A 366 3.24 -11.02 -1.38
N LEU A 367 2.56 -11.65 -2.34
CA LEU A 367 1.12 -11.57 -2.55
C LEU A 367 0.34 -12.71 -1.89
N GLN A 368 0.78 -13.19 -0.72
CA GLN A 368 -0.01 -14.10 0.09
C GLN A 368 -1.22 -13.39 0.71
N ALA A 369 -2.41 -13.93 0.46
CA ALA A 369 -3.65 -13.36 0.98
C ALA A 369 -3.71 -13.40 2.52
N ASP A 370 -3.22 -14.48 3.12
CA ASP A 370 -3.07 -14.62 4.57
C ASP A 370 -1.79 -13.88 5.02
N PRO A 371 -1.91 -12.77 5.80
CA PRO A 371 -0.75 -12.02 6.23
C PRO A 371 0.24 -12.85 7.06
N ALA A 372 -0.23 -13.87 7.79
CA ALA A 372 0.67 -14.73 8.59
C ALA A 372 1.60 -15.59 7.74
N LYS A 373 1.21 -15.87 6.48
CA LYS A 373 2.02 -16.65 5.52
C LYS A 373 2.80 -15.78 4.55
N ARG A 374 2.53 -14.48 4.54
CA ARG A 374 3.20 -13.53 3.66
C ARG A 374 4.63 -13.30 4.10
N LEU A 375 5.57 -13.22 3.14
CA LEU A 375 6.97 -12.92 3.40
C LEU A 375 7.11 -11.57 4.12
N THR A 376 8.00 -11.53 5.10
CA THR A 376 8.49 -10.25 5.62
C THR A 376 9.46 -9.63 4.61
N ALA A 377 9.74 -8.33 4.74
CA ALA A 377 10.72 -7.68 3.88
C ALA A 377 12.12 -8.28 4.04
N ALA A 378 12.49 -8.66 5.27
CA ALA A 378 13.77 -9.31 5.56
C ALA A 378 13.88 -10.71 4.95
N ASP A 379 12.78 -11.49 4.91
CA ASP A 379 12.79 -12.81 4.28
C ASP A 379 12.78 -12.72 2.76
N ALA A 380 12.06 -11.73 2.21
CA ALA A 380 12.04 -11.47 0.78
C ALA A 380 13.42 -11.06 0.21
N LEU A 381 14.28 -10.43 1.02
CA LEU A 381 15.66 -10.09 0.64
C LEU A 381 16.59 -11.32 0.50
N LYS A 382 16.24 -12.44 1.12
CA LYS A 382 17.02 -13.70 1.03
C LYS A 382 16.69 -14.51 -0.22
N HIS A 383 15.59 -14.13 -0.88
CA HIS A 383 15.09 -14.79 -2.09
C HIS A 383 15.83 -14.30 -3.34
#